data_33a61812dfd11f866c1b10c3bea5d80a
#
_entry.id   33a61812dfd11f866c1b10c3bea5d80a
#
_cell.length_a   1.000
_cell.length_b   1.000
_cell.length_c   1.000
_cell.angle_alpha   90.00
_cell.angle_beta   90.00
_cell.angle_gamma   90.00
#
_symmetry.space_group_name_H-M   'P 1'
#
loop_
_entity.id
_entity.type
_entity.pdbx_description
1 polymer ?
#
loop_
_entity_poly.entity_id
_entity_poly.type
_entity_poly.pdbx_seq_one_letter_code
_entity_poly.pdbx_strand_id
1 'polypeptide(L)'
;MTKFSIIVPVYQAQSCLDRCIKSLLRQTLSDIEIILVDDGSTDQSPSICDHYEAEDPRIQVIHKPNEGVSAARNDGLLAARGEWVIFCDSDDWMEPYACELLCQTGTEKHVDVVLGDIHLIQKERKIYNQFFAEEFVWRSRRRLDDLVAADIYQAYCPLPPSTPSIGYGGPWNKAVRRQFLLDHEIRFDTKLGGIFDDILYTAFLYANASGVAYVQRPVYNYVLNPSSVTRSYRPDTLAVNHRIFQAFSSFIHSHAPNKRWEQAYQAMVIRRLEESLRLYFFHPSNEMPRSTRLALLRKTIRTKPYFTALRTVEKRKLTSSQQKMVSLLRLHWMGGLWILYQLKVILKKI
;
A
#
# COMPACT_ATOMS: atom_id res chain seq x y z
N MET A 1 -17.88 -21.66 14.07
CA MET A 1 -17.33 -21.15 12.78
C MET A 1 -16.28 -20.11 13.10
N THR A 2 -15.09 -20.21 12.52
CA THR A 2 -14.01 -19.24 12.75
C THR A 2 -14.47 -17.83 12.37
N LYS A 3 -14.32 -16.90 13.31
CA LYS A 3 -14.83 -15.54 13.15
C LYS A 3 -13.86 -14.66 12.34
N PHE A 4 -12.54 -14.88 12.52
CA PHE A 4 -11.53 -13.99 11.97
C PHE A 4 -10.29 -14.76 11.49
N SER A 5 -9.81 -14.50 10.28
CA SER A 5 -8.55 -15.02 9.74
C SER A 5 -7.51 -13.92 9.67
N ILE A 6 -6.34 -14.16 10.26
CA ILE A 6 -5.19 -13.27 10.20
C ILE A 6 -4.16 -13.93 9.29
N ILE A 7 -3.82 -13.30 8.19
CA ILE A 7 -2.89 -13.82 7.18
C ILE A 7 -1.56 -13.10 7.30
N VAL A 8 -0.48 -13.87 7.49
CA VAL A 8 0.88 -13.35 7.68
C VAL A 8 1.77 -13.88 6.56
N PRO A 9 2.14 -13.07 5.57
CA PRO A 9 3.20 -13.44 4.63
C PRO A 9 4.55 -13.40 5.36
N VAL A 10 5.32 -14.48 5.26
CA VAL A 10 6.62 -14.64 5.92
C VAL A 10 7.70 -14.83 4.87
N TYR A 11 8.74 -13.99 4.91
CA TYR A 11 9.94 -14.16 4.13
C TYR A 11 11.15 -13.54 4.82
N GLN A 12 12.17 -14.35 5.16
CA GLN A 12 13.41 -13.92 5.84
C GLN A 12 13.13 -13.07 7.10
N ALA A 13 12.22 -13.54 7.96
CA ALA A 13 11.67 -12.77 9.08
C ALA A 13 12.13 -13.29 10.46
N GLN A 14 13.14 -14.14 10.54
CA GLN A 14 13.58 -14.79 11.79
C GLN A 14 13.78 -13.83 12.98
N SER A 15 14.16 -12.58 12.73
CA SER A 15 14.46 -11.59 13.79
C SER A 15 13.23 -10.88 14.37
N CYS A 16 12.06 -10.98 13.71
CA CYS A 16 10.86 -10.23 14.06
C CYS A 16 9.59 -11.10 14.17
N LEU A 17 9.56 -12.26 13.55
CA LEU A 17 8.42 -13.13 13.43
C LEU A 17 7.83 -13.55 14.79
N ASP A 18 8.67 -13.87 15.78
CA ASP A 18 8.25 -14.21 17.14
C ASP A 18 7.39 -13.11 17.78
N ARG A 19 7.78 -11.84 17.65
CA ARG A 19 7.00 -10.70 18.14
C ARG A 19 5.66 -10.59 17.42
N CYS A 20 5.65 -10.75 16.10
CA CYS A 20 4.43 -10.74 15.30
C CYS A 20 3.46 -11.80 15.80
N ILE A 21 3.85 -13.07 15.80
CA ILE A 21 2.99 -14.20 16.18
C ILE A 21 2.47 -14.05 17.62
N LYS A 22 3.32 -13.69 18.57
CA LYS A 22 2.91 -13.45 19.96
C LYS A 22 1.84 -12.38 20.10
N SER A 23 1.86 -11.35 19.25
CA SER A 23 0.82 -10.30 19.25
C SER A 23 -0.53 -10.84 18.76
N LEU A 24 -0.49 -11.74 17.77
CA LEU A 24 -1.69 -12.35 17.20
C LEU A 24 -2.32 -13.36 18.19
N LEU A 25 -1.51 -14.12 18.90
CA LEU A 25 -1.97 -15.05 19.94
C LEU A 25 -2.62 -14.36 21.15
N ARG A 26 -2.32 -13.06 21.36
CA ARG A 26 -2.86 -12.21 22.43
C ARG A 26 -4.12 -11.45 22.04
N GLN A 27 -4.72 -11.73 20.87
CA GLN A 27 -5.96 -11.07 20.49
C GLN A 27 -7.09 -11.41 21.50
N THR A 28 -7.89 -10.39 21.88
CA THR A 28 -9.02 -10.57 22.81
C THR A 28 -10.15 -11.40 22.20
N LEU A 29 -10.30 -11.36 20.88
CA LEU A 29 -11.17 -12.27 20.14
C LEU A 29 -10.52 -13.66 20.09
N SER A 30 -11.12 -14.65 20.74
CA SER A 30 -10.57 -16.02 20.82
C SER A 30 -10.85 -16.87 19.56
N ASP A 31 -11.95 -16.61 18.87
CA ASP A 31 -12.38 -17.36 17.67
C ASP A 31 -11.67 -16.86 16.41
N ILE A 32 -10.36 -17.05 16.39
CA ILE A 32 -9.46 -16.62 15.30
C ILE A 32 -8.70 -17.81 14.74
N GLU A 33 -8.25 -17.71 13.49
CA GLU A 33 -7.19 -18.51 12.91
C GLU A 33 -6.06 -17.61 12.42
N ILE A 34 -4.83 -18.11 12.47
CA ILE A 34 -3.62 -17.41 12.05
C ILE A 34 -2.97 -18.25 10.95
N ILE A 35 -2.85 -17.70 9.76
CA ILE A 35 -2.30 -18.39 8.59
C ILE A 35 -0.93 -17.78 8.27
N LEU A 36 0.13 -18.52 8.61
CA LEU A 36 1.50 -18.15 8.31
C LEU A 36 1.86 -18.71 6.92
N VAL A 37 2.16 -17.85 5.96
CA VAL A 37 2.54 -18.27 4.61
C VAL A 37 4.02 -17.99 4.42
N ASP A 38 4.85 -19.02 4.60
CA ASP A 38 6.28 -18.95 4.37
C ASP A 38 6.58 -19.04 2.86
N ASP A 39 6.98 -17.92 2.29
CA ASP A 39 7.25 -17.72 0.87
C ASP A 39 8.70 -18.11 0.53
N GLY A 40 9.12 -19.32 0.94
CA GLY A 40 10.41 -19.90 0.61
C GLY A 40 11.57 -19.24 1.35
N SER A 41 11.43 -18.99 2.65
CA SER A 41 12.52 -18.48 3.48
C SER A 41 13.67 -19.48 3.59
N THR A 42 14.90 -18.98 3.68
CA THR A 42 16.14 -19.77 3.83
C THR A 42 16.82 -19.55 5.18
N ASP A 43 16.24 -18.68 6.03
CA ASP A 43 16.66 -18.44 7.41
C ASP A 43 15.89 -19.36 8.39
N GLN A 44 15.81 -19.00 9.67
CA GLN A 44 15.08 -19.78 10.68
C GLN A 44 13.56 -19.56 10.66
N SER A 45 13.02 -18.72 9.74
CA SER A 45 11.59 -18.43 9.69
C SER A 45 10.71 -19.69 9.55
N PRO A 46 11.03 -20.67 8.66
CA PRO A 46 10.23 -21.90 8.55
C PRO A 46 10.13 -22.65 9.87
N SER A 47 11.28 -22.87 10.54
CA SER A 47 11.31 -23.59 11.84
C SER A 47 10.56 -22.85 12.94
N ILE A 48 10.52 -21.51 12.93
CA ILE A 48 9.71 -20.71 13.85
C ILE A 48 8.23 -20.93 13.57
N CYS A 49 7.81 -20.92 12.30
CA CYS A 49 6.43 -21.19 11.90
C CYS A 49 5.97 -22.57 12.40
N ASP A 50 6.75 -23.63 12.11
CA ASP A 50 6.43 -25.01 12.50
C ASP A 50 6.32 -25.18 14.02
N HIS A 51 7.22 -24.52 14.76
CA HIS A 51 7.18 -24.52 16.22
C HIS A 51 5.86 -23.96 16.76
N TYR A 52 5.42 -22.82 16.26
CA TYR A 52 4.17 -22.21 16.69
C TYR A 52 2.93 -22.97 16.22
N GLU A 53 2.94 -23.60 15.05
CA GLU A 53 1.85 -24.48 14.59
C GLU A 53 1.70 -25.70 15.52
N ALA A 54 2.81 -26.27 15.98
CA ALA A 54 2.79 -27.39 16.92
C ALA A 54 2.29 -27.00 18.33
N GLU A 55 2.46 -25.74 18.74
CA GLU A 55 2.08 -25.27 20.08
C GLU A 55 0.64 -24.72 20.16
N ASP A 56 0.08 -24.16 19.09
CA ASP A 56 -1.25 -23.53 19.13
C ASP A 56 -2.12 -23.95 17.93
N PRO A 57 -3.26 -24.63 18.18
CA PRO A 57 -4.14 -25.15 17.14
C PRO A 57 -4.83 -24.07 16.29
N ARG A 58 -4.73 -22.81 16.65
CA ARG A 58 -5.22 -21.67 15.86
C ARG A 58 -4.29 -21.31 14.71
N ILE A 59 -3.04 -21.80 14.72
CA ILE A 59 -2.03 -21.52 13.71
C ILE A 59 -2.07 -22.59 12.63
N GLN A 60 -2.00 -22.18 11.40
CA GLN A 60 -1.80 -23.01 10.21
C GLN A 60 -0.61 -22.47 9.43
N VAL A 61 0.30 -23.34 9.01
CA VAL A 61 1.48 -22.96 8.19
C VAL A 61 1.31 -23.46 6.76
N ILE A 62 1.73 -22.63 5.81
CA ILE A 62 1.83 -22.96 4.39
C ILE A 62 3.25 -22.64 3.95
N HIS A 63 4.03 -23.67 3.58
CA HIS A 63 5.33 -23.50 2.95
C HIS A 63 5.20 -23.54 1.43
N LYS A 64 5.82 -22.60 0.75
CA LYS A 64 5.80 -22.53 -0.73
C LYS A 64 7.13 -22.04 -1.29
N PRO A 65 7.43 -22.30 -2.56
CA PRO A 65 8.52 -21.63 -3.26
C PRO A 65 8.28 -20.11 -3.29
N ASN A 66 9.35 -19.32 -3.26
CA ASN A 66 9.24 -17.86 -3.28
C ASN A 66 8.60 -17.35 -4.58
N GLU A 67 7.45 -16.70 -4.45
CA GLU A 67 6.70 -16.06 -5.54
C GLU A 67 6.32 -14.61 -5.20
N GLY A 68 6.77 -14.11 -4.04
CA GLY A 68 6.59 -12.75 -3.58
C GLY A 68 5.34 -12.54 -2.72
N VAL A 69 5.34 -11.43 -1.97
CA VAL A 69 4.35 -11.10 -0.93
C VAL A 69 2.90 -11.14 -1.42
N SER A 70 2.63 -10.70 -2.65
CA SER A 70 1.29 -10.71 -3.24
C SER A 70 0.76 -12.15 -3.41
N ALA A 71 1.62 -13.08 -3.85
CA ALA A 71 1.28 -14.49 -3.99
C ALA A 71 1.04 -15.12 -2.62
N ALA A 72 1.93 -14.88 -1.65
CA ALA A 72 1.76 -15.37 -0.28
C ALA A 72 0.45 -14.88 0.37
N ARG A 73 0.10 -13.60 0.19
CA ARG A 73 -1.19 -13.07 0.67
C ARG A 73 -2.38 -13.75 0.00
N ASN A 74 -2.31 -14.03 -1.30
CA ASN A 74 -3.38 -14.71 -2.04
C ASN A 74 -3.54 -16.17 -1.57
N ASP A 75 -2.45 -16.89 -1.33
CA ASP A 75 -2.50 -18.27 -0.84
C ASP A 75 -3.10 -18.32 0.58
N GLY A 76 -2.71 -17.38 1.45
CA GLY A 76 -3.34 -17.24 2.76
C GLY A 76 -4.84 -16.91 2.66
N LEU A 77 -5.25 -16.08 1.71
CA LEU A 77 -6.67 -15.76 1.48
C LEU A 77 -7.47 -16.98 1.00
N LEU A 78 -6.87 -17.83 0.18
CA LEU A 78 -7.50 -19.08 -0.27
C LEU A 78 -7.68 -20.07 0.87
N ALA A 79 -6.75 -20.13 1.81
CA ALA A 79 -6.82 -21.00 3.00
C ALA A 79 -7.76 -20.46 4.09
N ALA A 80 -8.03 -19.17 4.11
CA ALA A 80 -8.84 -18.50 5.13
C ALA A 80 -10.28 -19.04 5.18
N ARG A 81 -10.79 -19.25 6.41
CA ARG A 81 -12.16 -19.74 6.70
C ARG A 81 -12.98 -18.77 7.54
N GLY A 82 -12.33 -17.76 8.13
CA GLY A 82 -12.98 -16.74 8.94
C GLY A 82 -14.00 -15.92 8.17
N GLU A 83 -15.00 -15.39 8.86
CA GLU A 83 -15.97 -14.44 8.31
C GLU A 83 -15.27 -13.14 7.89
N TRP A 84 -14.28 -12.72 8.65
CA TRP A 84 -13.44 -11.54 8.42
C TRP A 84 -11.99 -11.94 8.17
N VAL A 85 -11.31 -11.16 7.34
CA VAL A 85 -9.89 -11.34 7.00
C VAL A 85 -9.13 -10.05 7.22
N ILE A 86 -7.91 -10.16 7.79
CA ILE A 86 -6.92 -9.09 7.87
C ILE A 86 -5.54 -9.63 7.50
N PHE A 87 -4.68 -8.77 6.97
CA PHE A 87 -3.28 -9.09 6.74
C PHE A 87 -2.41 -8.48 7.85
N CYS A 88 -1.33 -9.15 8.21
CA CYS A 88 -0.32 -8.64 9.12
C CYS A 88 1.06 -8.94 8.55
N ASP A 89 1.88 -7.92 8.31
CA ASP A 89 3.24 -8.15 7.84
C ASP A 89 4.12 -8.71 8.96
N SER A 90 5.03 -9.64 8.65
CA SER A 90 5.80 -10.41 9.65
C SER A 90 6.78 -9.58 10.48
N ASP A 91 7.10 -8.34 10.05
CA ASP A 91 7.96 -7.41 10.80
C ASP A 91 7.16 -6.41 11.68
N ASP A 92 5.84 -6.50 11.67
CA ASP A 92 4.91 -5.65 12.42
C ASP A 92 4.16 -6.44 13.52
N TRP A 93 3.18 -5.80 14.19
CA TRP A 93 2.30 -6.46 15.14
C TRP A 93 0.97 -5.74 15.33
N MET A 94 -0.05 -6.46 15.81
CA MET A 94 -1.39 -5.93 16.04
C MET A 94 -1.62 -5.50 17.48
N GLU A 95 -2.53 -4.55 17.69
CA GLU A 95 -3.04 -4.24 19.04
C GLU A 95 -3.94 -5.38 19.53
N PRO A 96 -3.94 -5.72 20.84
CA PRO A 96 -4.65 -6.90 21.35
C PRO A 96 -6.16 -6.92 21.08
N TYR A 97 -6.79 -5.78 20.98
CA TYR A 97 -8.23 -5.62 20.73
C TYR A 97 -8.60 -5.46 19.25
N ALA A 98 -7.64 -5.54 18.35
CA ALA A 98 -7.84 -5.16 16.95
C ALA A 98 -8.89 -6.03 16.25
N CYS A 99 -8.78 -7.36 16.33
CA CYS A 99 -9.73 -8.28 15.69
C CYS A 99 -11.15 -8.11 16.26
N GLU A 100 -11.29 -7.98 17.56
CA GLU A 100 -12.58 -7.80 18.23
C GLU A 100 -13.24 -6.49 17.80
N LEU A 101 -12.53 -5.37 17.90
CA LEU A 101 -13.02 -4.04 17.53
C LEU A 101 -13.48 -4.00 16.06
N LEU A 102 -12.64 -4.48 15.15
CA LEU A 102 -12.93 -4.43 13.71
C LEU A 102 -14.10 -5.35 13.34
N CYS A 103 -14.15 -6.57 13.92
CA CYS A 103 -15.24 -7.52 13.71
C CYS A 103 -16.58 -6.98 14.23
N GLN A 104 -16.61 -6.49 15.48
CA GLN A 104 -17.82 -5.91 16.07
C GLN A 104 -18.33 -4.73 15.24
N THR A 105 -17.44 -3.78 14.92
CA THR A 105 -17.79 -2.62 14.08
C THR A 105 -18.38 -3.06 12.74
N GLY A 106 -17.74 -4.01 12.05
CA GLY A 106 -18.19 -4.48 10.75
C GLY A 106 -19.56 -5.16 10.81
N THR A 107 -19.79 -5.97 11.85
CA THR A 107 -21.05 -6.67 12.08
C THR A 107 -22.17 -5.70 12.44
N GLU A 108 -21.94 -4.81 13.43
CA GLU A 108 -22.96 -3.84 13.88
C GLU A 108 -23.31 -2.82 12.81
N LYS A 109 -22.32 -2.38 12.06
CA LYS A 109 -22.51 -1.39 10.99
C LYS A 109 -22.88 -2.01 9.65
N HIS A 110 -22.97 -3.33 9.51
CA HIS A 110 -23.30 -4.03 8.27
C HIS A 110 -22.52 -3.49 7.06
N VAL A 111 -21.19 -3.47 7.16
CA VAL A 111 -20.27 -3.01 6.12
C VAL A 111 -19.34 -4.14 5.65
N ASP A 112 -18.72 -3.98 4.49
CA ASP A 112 -17.80 -4.99 3.95
C ASP A 112 -16.35 -4.76 4.36
N VAL A 113 -15.99 -3.50 4.69
CA VAL A 113 -14.63 -3.11 5.06
C VAL A 113 -14.67 -2.23 6.31
N VAL A 114 -13.84 -2.56 7.28
CA VAL A 114 -13.59 -1.72 8.47
C VAL A 114 -12.12 -1.40 8.55
N LEU A 115 -11.75 -0.14 8.71
CA LEU A 115 -10.38 0.27 8.88
C LEU A 115 -10.16 1.03 10.18
N GLY A 116 -8.98 0.87 10.78
CA GLY A 116 -8.55 1.59 11.95
C GLY A 116 -7.27 2.38 11.69
N ASP A 117 -6.89 3.20 12.67
CA ASP A 117 -5.60 3.89 12.67
C ASP A 117 -4.45 2.94 12.99
N ILE A 118 -3.24 3.48 12.97
CA ILE A 118 -2.03 2.72 13.31
C ILE A 118 -1.12 3.51 14.24
N HIS A 119 -0.17 2.82 14.82
CA HIS A 119 1.03 3.44 15.35
C HIS A 119 2.20 3.25 14.38
N LEU A 120 2.98 4.28 14.19
CA LEU A 120 4.29 4.19 13.55
C LEU A 120 5.32 3.93 14.64
N ILE A 121 6.12 2.89 14.45
CA ILE A 121 7.17 2.51 15.39
C ILE A 121 8.51 2.94 14.83
N GLN A 122 9.12 3.93 15.48
CA GLN A 122 10.44 4.44 15.12
C GLN A 122 11.41 4.23 16.28
N LYS A 123 12.24 3.22 16.19
CA LYS A 123 13.05 2.72 17.32
C LYS A 123 12.11 2.34 18.48
N GLU A 124 12.21 3.01 19.63
CA GLU A 124 11.34 2.78 20.81
C GLU A 124 10.13 3.73 20.87
N ARG A 125 9.99 4.64 19.92
CA ARG A 125 8.89 5.60 19.90
C ARG A 125 7.69 5.06 19.19
N LYS A 126 6.54 5.13 19.84
CA LYS A 126 5.22 4.81 19.31
C LYS A 126 4.51 6.12 18.95
N ILE A 127 4.29 6.38 17.67
CA ILE A 127 3.73 7.62 17.14
C ILE A 127 2.36 7.32 16.57
N TYR A 128 1.33 7.98 17.08
CA TYR A 128 -0.03 7.85 16.55
C TYR A 128 -0.13 8.39 15.12
N ASN A 129 -0.66 7.60 14.22
CA ASN A 129 -0.82 7.95 12.80
C ASN A 129 -2.30 7.78 12.41
N GLN A 130 -2.97 8.90 12.34
CA GLN A 130 -4.38 9.01 12.00
C GLN A 130 -4.59 9.06 10.49
N PHE A 131 -5.61 8.36 9.97
CA PHE A 131 -5.90 8.35 8.53
C PHE A 131 -6.97 9.37 8.11
N PHE A 132 -7.97 9.61 8.95
CA PHE A 132 -9.03 10.57 8.68
C PHE A 132 -9.30 11.46 9.89
N ALA A 133 -9.86 12.64 9.66
CA ALA A 133 -10.14 13.63 10.73
C ALA A 133 -11.23 13.19 11.71
N GLU A 134 -12.16 12.33 11.28
CA GLU A 134 -13.27 11.84 12.09
C GLU A 134 -13.71 10.43 11.70
N GLU A 135 -14.37 9.72 12.60
CA GLU A 135 -14.98 8.42 12.32
C GLU A 135 -16.13 8.53 11.32
N PHE A 136 -16.34 7.47 10.54
CA PHE A 136 -17.45 7.44 9.59
C PHE A 136 -17.96 6.02 9.30
N VAL A 137 -19.19 5.98 8.78
CA VAL A 137 -19.76 4.83 8.05
C VAL A 137 -20.30 5.35 6.73
N TRP A 138 -19.64 4.98 5.63
CA TRP A 138 -20.01 5.43 4.29
C TRP A 138 -20.53 4.31 3.42
N ARG A 139 -21.71 4.53 2.79
CA ARG A 139 -22.35 3.62 1.86
C ARG A 139 -22.65 4.27 0.51
N SER A 140 -22.68 5.61 0.45
CA SER A 140 -22.98 6.27 -0.81
C SER A 140 -21.84 6.09 -1.81
N ARG A 141 -22.15 5.76 -3.05
CA ARG A 141 -21.16 5.56 -4.12
C ARG A 141 -20.17 6.74 -4.20
N ARG A 142 -20.68 7.97 -4.11
CA ARG A 142 -19.84 9.18 -4.11
C ARG A 142 -18.75 9.14 -3.04
N ARG A 143 -19.09 8.73 -1.79
CA ARG A 143 -18.12 8.67 -0.68
C ARG A 143 -17.12 7.54 -0.86
N LEU A 144 -17.57 6.41 -1.37
CA LEU A 144 -16.69 5.29 -1.69
C LEU A 144 -15.73 5.62 -2.84
N ASP A 145 -16.21 6.36 -3.85
CA ASP A 145 -15.36 6.91 -4.91
C ASP A 145 -14.32 7.91 -4.40
N ASP A 146 -14.67 8.68 -3.36
CA ASP A 146 -13.72 9.56 -2.68
C ASP A 146 -12.61 8.75 -1.99
N LEU A 147 -12.92 7.59 -1.39
CA LEU A 147 -11.92 6.69 -0.80
C LEU A 147 -10.99 6.10 -1.87
N VAL A 148 -11.53 5.63 -2.98
CA VAL A 148 -10.72 5.12 -4.10
C VAL A 148 -9.75 6.20 -4.59
N ALA A 149 -10.23 7.42 -4.80
CA ALA A 149 -9.39 8.51 -5.25
C ALA A 149 -8.29 8.87 -4.22
N ALA A 150 -8.63 8.83 -2.92
CA ALA A 150 -7.68 9.07 -1.83
C ALA A 150 -6.63 7.97 -1.73
N ASP A 151 -7.01 6.72 -1.97
CA ASP A 151 -6.11 5.57 -1.99
C ASP A 151 -5.10 5.67 -3.14
N ILE A 152 -5.56 5.97 -4.34
CA ILE A 152 -4.70 6.20 -5.52
C ILE A 152 -3.75 7.38 -5.27
N TYR A 153 -4.25 8.48 -4.69
CA TYR A 153 -3.44 9.65 -4.38
C TYR A 153 -4.02 10.43 -3.18
N GLN A 154 -3.36 10.35 -2.04
CA GLN A 154 -3.85 10.82 -0.73
C GLN A 154 -4.35 12.28 -0.70
N ALA A 155 -3.86 13.18 -1.55
CA ALA A 155 -4.36 14.56 -1.62
C ALA A 155 -5.83 14.69 -2.06
N TYR A 156 -6.47 13.58 -2.47
CA TYR A 156 -7.90 13.49 -2.73
C TYR A 156 -8.71 13.04 -1.52
N CYS A 157 -8.07 12.80 -0.37
CA CYS A 157 -8.76 12.43 0.86
C CYS A 157 -9.86 13.46 1.19
N PRO A 158 -11.11 13.00 1.43
CA PRO A 158 -12.23 13.89 1.71
C PRO A 158 -12.24 14.43 3.16
N LEU A 159 -11.59 13.70 4.07
CA LEU A 159 -11.44 14.05 5.48
C LEU A 159 -9.96 13.94 5.89
N PRO A 160 -9.07 14.81 5.37
CA PRO A 160 -7.66 14.70 5.67
C PRO A 160 -7.41 14.94 7.17
N PRO A 161 -6.53 14.14 7.80
CA PRO A 161 -6.12 14.36 9.18
C PRO A 161 -5.29 15.65 9.30
N SER A 162 -5.14 16.15 10.51
CA SER A 162 -4.33 17.35 10.81
C SER A 162 -2.85 17.18 10.49
N THR A 163 -2.35 15.95 10.59
CA THR A 163 -0.97 15.56 10.24
C THR A 163 -0.98 14.61 9.04
N PRO A 164 0.00 14.70 8.11
CA PRO A 164 0.09 13.76 7.02
C PRO A 164 0.24 12.32 7.53
N SER A 165 -0.61 11.41 7.08
CA SER A 165 -0.56 9.99 7.42
C SER A 165 0.38 9.22 6.49
N ILE A 166 0.96 8.14 7.01
CA ILE A 166 1.82 7.20 6.29
C ILE A 166 1.09 5.86 6.20
N GLY A 167 1.28 5.11 5.09
CA GLY A 167 0.73 3.76 4.94
C GLY A 167 -0.77 3.71 4.66
N TYR A 168 -1.35 4.76 4.09
CA TYR A 168 -2.79 4.88 3.83
C TYR A 168 -3.37 3.69 3.05
N GLY A 169 -2.67 3.21 2.02
CA GLY A 169 -3.11 2.09 1.16
C GLY A 169 -2.78 0.69 1.70
N GLY A 170 -2.14 0.56 2.87
CA GLY A 170 -1.74 -0.75 3.39
C GLY A 170 -2.93 -1.65 3.71
N PRO A 171 -2.85 -2.98 3.48
CA PRO A 171 -3.94 -3.92 3.73
C PRO A 171 -4.08 -4.29 5.21
N TRP A 172 -3.07 -4.03 6.02
CA TRP A 172 -2.89 -4.52 7.39
C TRP A 172 -3.69 -3.77 8.45
N ASN A 173 -4.30 -2.64 8.14
CA ASN A 173 -5.20 -1.92 9.06
C ASN A 173 -6.69 -2.08 8.70
N LYS A 174 -7.01 -3.04 7.83
CA LYS A 174 -8.35 -3.24 7.26
C LYS A 174 -8.82 -4.67 7.50
N ALA A 175 -9.92 -4.81 8.23
CA ALA A 175 -10.69 -6.06 8.23
C ALA A 175 -11.69 -6.03 7.07
N VAL A 176 -11.74 -7.11 6.32
CA VAL A 176 -12.57 -7.25 5.13
C VAL A 176 -13.44 -8.49 5.27
N ARG A 177 -14.72 -8.39 4.96
CA ARG A 177 -15.61 -9.56 4.94
C ARG A 177 -15.15 -10.55 3.87
N ARG A 178 -14.85 -11.78 4.28
CA ARG A 178 -14.30 -12.79 3.37
C ARG A 178 -15.23 -13.08 2.18
N GLN A 179 -16.54 -13.21 2.41
CA GLN A 179 -17.49 -13.48 1.34
C GLN A 179 -17.49 -12.36 0.28
N PHE A 180 -17.38 -11.10 0.71
CA PHE A 180 -17.25 -9.97 -0.21
C PHE A 180 -16.01 -10.09 -1.11
N LEU A 181 -14.86 -10.53 -0.55
CA LEU A 181 -13.64 -10.76 -1.36
C LEU A 181 -13.85 -11.86 -2.41
N LEU A 182 -14.57 -12.92 -2.04
CA LEU A 182 -14.87 -14.04 -2.94
C LEU A 182 -15.84 -13.64 -4.04
N ASP A 183 -16.94 -12.95 -3.69
CA ASP A 183 -18.00 -12.54 -4.63
C ASP A 183 -17.48 -11.58 -5.70
N HIS A 184 -16.47 -10.77 -5.37
CA HIS A 184 -15.86 -9.80 -6.28
C HIS A 184 -14.50 -10.23 -6.82
N GLU A 185 -14.04 -11.46 -6.53
CA GLU A 185 -12.75 -12.02 -6.96
C GLU A 185 -11.55 -11.11 -6.62
N ILE A 186 -11.63 -10.38 -5.49
CA ILE A 186 -10.60 -9.40 -5.10
C ILE A 186 -9.36 -10.11 -4.56
N ARG A 187 -8.23 -9.92 -5.26
CA ARG A 187 -6.92 -10.50 -4.94
C ARG A 187 -5.80 -9.50 -5.20
N PHE A 188 -4.62 -9.79 -4.65
CA PHE A 188 -3.41 -9.02 -4.98
C PHE A 188 -2.92 -9.34 -6.39
N ASP A 189 -2.52 -8.31 -7.14
CA ASP A 189 -1.91 -8.50 -8.48
C ASP A 189 -0.43 -8.88 -8.33
N THR A 190 -0.13 -10.16 -8.53
CA THR A 190 1.24 -10.72 -8.41
C THR A 190 2.22 -10.11 -9.43
N LYS A 191 1.74 -9.54 -10.55
CA LYS A 191 2.57 -8.89 -11.56
C LYS A 191 3.20 -7.57 -11.06
N LEU A 192 2.67 -6.99 -9.99
CA LEU A 192 3.20 -5.77 -9.38
C LEU A 192 4.40 -6.02 -8.46
N GLY A 193 4.57 -7.26 -7.98
CA GLY A 193 5.76 -7.68 -7.22
C GLY A 193 5.97 -6.91 -5.92
N GLY A 194 4.92 -6.67 -5.15
CA GLY A 194 5.00 -5.96 -3.87
C GLY A 194 5.13 -4.43 -4.00
N ILE A 195 4.91 -3.86 -5.19
CA ILE A 195 4.97 -2.42 -5.41
C ILE A 195 3.62 -1.91 -5.90
N PHE A 196 2.87 -1.18 -5.07
CA PHE A 196 1.53 -0.68 -5.36
C PHE A 196 0.44 -1.77 -5.50
N ASP A 197 0.75 -3.02 -5.21
CA ASP A 197 -0.22 -4.12 -5.15
C ASP A 197 -1.23 -3.92 -4.01
N ASP A 198 -0.78 -3.42 -2.87
CA ASP A 198 -1.57 -3.04 -1.70
C ASP A 198 -2.56 -1.90 -2.01
N ILE A 199 -2.09 -0.85 -2.68
CA ILE A 199 -2.94 0.27 -3.11
C ILE A 199 -3.98 -0.21 -4.14
N LEU A 200 -3.58 -1.02 -5.12
CA LEU A 200 -4.51 -1.54 -6.11
C LEU A 200 -5.57 -2.47 -5.46
N TYR A 201 -5.14 -3.36 -4.55
CA TYR A 201 -6.04 -4.19 -3.77
C TYR A 201 -7.06 -3.36 -2.98
N THR A 202 -6.59 -2.33 -2.26
CA THR A 202 -7.45 -1.42 -1.49
C THR A 202 -8.40 -0.63 -2.38
N ALA A 203 -7.96 -0.20 -3.57
CA ALA A 203 -8.83 0.46 -4.54
C ALA A 203 -9.98 -0.45 -5.00
N PHE A 204 -9.71 -1.75 -5.24
CA PHE A 204 -10.76 -2.73 -5.54
C PHE A 204 -11.73 -2.92 -4.37
N LEU A 205 -11.25 -2.94 -3.12
CA LEU A 205 -12.13 -2.99 -1.94
C LEU A 205 -13.14 -1.84 -1.95
N TYR A 206 -12.65 -0.61 -2.03
CA TYR A 206 -13.52 0.58 -1.97
C TYR A 206 -14.41 0.74 -3.20
N ALA A 207 -13.94 0.29 -4.38
CA ALA A 207 -14.71 0.34 -5.62
C ALA A 207 -15.93 -0.59 -5.59
N ASN A 208 -15.87 -1.71 -4.88
CA ASN A 208 -16.91 -2.73 -4.88
C ASN A 208 -17.72 -2.80 -3.58
N ALA A 209 -17.22 -2.21 -2.47
CA ALA A 209 -17.90 -2.28 -1.18
C ALA A 209 -19.29 -1.68 -1.19
N SER A 210 -20.22 -2.30 -0.47
CA SER A 210 -21.55 -1.75 -0.14
C SER A 210 -21.47 -0.75 1.00
N GLY A 211 -20.43 -0.84 1.84
CA GLY A 211 -20.14 0.07 2.94
C GLY A 211 -18.74 -0.07 3.49
N VAL A 212 -18.20 1.05 3.98
CA VAL A 212 -16.90 1.15 4.63
C VAL A 212 -17.07 1.90 5.94
N ALA A 213 -16.53 1.37 7.04
CA ALA A 213 -16.44 2.04 8.33
C ALA A 213 -15.00 2.37 8.70
N TYR A 214 -14.80 3.48 9.37
CA TYR A 214 -13.52 3.87 9.94
C TYR A 214 -13.66 4.17 11.42
N VAL A 215 -12.74 3.63 12.21
CA VAL A 215 -12.63 3.85 13.65
C VAL A 215 -11.32 4.56 13.98
N GLN A 216 -11.38 5.62 14.77
CA GLN A 216 -10.21 6.41 15.21
C GLN A 216 -9.48 5.73 16.38
N ARG A 217 -9.16 4.44 16.21
CA ARG A 217 -8.36 3.68 17.16
C ARG A 217 -7.24 2.94 16.43
N PRO A 218 -6.00 2.98 16.96
CA PRO A 218 -4.90 2.24 16.37
C PRO A 218 -5.16 0.75 16.55
N VAL A 219 -5.12 0.00 15.46
CA VAL A 219 -5.29 -1.46 15.44
C VAL A 219 -3.99 -2.18 15.12
N TYR A 220 -2.99 -1.44 14.66
CA TYR A 220 -1.77 -1.98 14.09
C TYR A 220 -0.54 -1.15 14.46
N ASN A 221 0.62 -1.80 14.57
CA ASN A 221 1.91 -1.17 14.85
C ASN A 221 2.86 -1.41 13.68
N TYR A 222 3.04 -0.38 12.88
CA TYR A 222 3.87 -0.38 11.67
C TYR A 222 5.30 0.04 11.97
N VAL A 223 6.28 -0.84 11.70
CA VAL A 223 7.70 -0.59 11.98
C VAL A 223 8.35 0.18 10.85
N LEU A 224 8.86 1.38 11.18
CA LEU A 224 9.62 2.19 10.22
C LEU A 224 11.07 1.68 10.13
N ASN A 225 11.36 0.89 9.11
CA ASN A 225 12.72 0.42 8.84
C ASN A 225 13.57 1.52 8.17
N PRO A 226 14.69 1.97 8.78
CA PRO A 226 15.59 2.97 8.19
C PRO A 226 16.23 2.51 6.87
N SER A 227 16.38 1.18 6.68
CA SER A 227 16.92 0.54 5.49
C SER A 227 15.93 0.38 4.34
N SER A 228 14.71 0.94 4.49
CA SER A 228 13.71 0.90 3.41
C SER A 228 14.30 1.36 2.09
N VAL A 229 14.12 0.52 1.07
CA VAL A 229 14.68 0.56 -0.31
C VAL A 229 14.33 1.84 -1.10
N THR A 230 13.72 2.84 -0.46
CA THR A 230 13.12 4.03 -1.11
C THR A 230 14.10 5.09 -1.59
N ARG A 231 15.41 4.94 -1.32
CA ARG A 231 16.43 5.94 -1.67
C ARG A 231 17.52 5.45 -2.62
N SER A 232 17.55 4.16 -2.94
CA SER A 232 18.58 3.57 -3.80
C SER A 232 18.28 3.79 -5.30
N TYR A 233 19.34 3.75 -6.11
CA TYR A 233 19.23 3.74 -7.57
C TYR A 233 18.41 2.53 -8.04
N ARG A 234 17.49 2.77 -8.97
CA ARG A 234 16.58 1.75 -9.52
C ARG A 234 16.62 1.77 -11.04
N PRO A 235 17.42 0.90 -11.66
CA PRO A 235 17.55 0.84 -13.12
C PRO A 235 16.24 0.41 -13.82
N ASP A 236 15.39 -0.36 -13.14
CA ASP A 236 14.12 -0.90 -13.62
C ASP A 236 12.91 0.05 -13.44
N THR A 237 13.13 1.27 -12.92
CA THR A 237 12.07 2.24 -12.55
C THR A 237 11.02 2.42 -13.65
N LEU A 238 11.43 2.52 -14.91
CA LEU A 238 10.49 2.74 -16.02
C LEU A 238 9.65 1.50 -16.32
N ALA A 239 10.23 0.31 -16.21
CA ALA A 239 9.51 -0.96 -16.39
C ALA A 239 8.50 -1.18 -15.25
N VAL A 240 8.90 -0.91 -14.00
CA VAL A 240 8.00 -0.94 -12.83
C VAL A 240 6.84 0.03 -13.01
N ASN A 241 7.13 1.29 -13.38
CA ASN A 241 6.07 2.27 -13.63
C ASN A 241 5.10 1.83 -14.73
N HIS A 242 5.62 1.19 -15.78
CA HIS A 242 4.76 0.69 -16.85
C HIS A 242 3.75 -0.33 -16.34
N ARG A 243 4.19 -1.32 -15.53
CA ARG A 243 3.29 -2.31 -14.91
C ARG A 243 2.25 -1.65 -14.00
N ILE A 244 2.67 -0.72 -13.13
CA ILE A 244 1.76 0.02 -12.25
C ILE A 244 0.70 0.76 -13.08
N PHE A 245 1.12 1.51 -14.10
CA PHE A 245 0.19 2.29 -14.92
C PHE A 245 -0.77 1.43 -15.72
N GLN A 246 -0.33 0.28 -16.22
CA GLN A 246 -1.22 -0.69 -16.87
C GLN A 246 -2.27 -1.22 -15.89
N ALA A 247 -1.86 -1.66 -14.71
CA ALA A 247 -2.77 -2.21 -13.70
C ALA A 247 -3.83 -1.20 -13.27
N PHE A 248 -3.42 0.04 -12.91
CA PHE A 248 -4.37 1.09 -12.53
C PHE A 248 -5.24 1.59 -13.70
N SER A 249 -4.70 1.66 -14.90
CA SER A 249 -5.48 1.98 -16.09
C SER A 249 -6.56 0.92 -16.35
N SER A 250 -6.20 -0.36 -16.24
CA SER A 250 -7.16 -1.48 -16.37
C SER A 250 -8.24 -1.42 -15.28
N PHE A 251 -7.85 -1.18 -14.03
CA PHE A 251 -8.78 -1.00 -12.92
C PHE A 251 -9.78 0.13 -13.19
N ILE A 252 -9.32 1.31 -13.62
CA ILE A 252 -10.19 2.46 -13.89
C ILE A 252 -11.14 2.17 -15.06
N HIS A 253 -10.66 1.49 -16.12
CA HIS A 253 -11.48 1.16 -17.29
C HIS A 253 -12.44 0.00 -17.07
N SER A 254 -12.22 -0.86 -16.08
CA SER A 254 -13.16 -1.93 -15.73
C SER A 254 -14.37 -1.44 -14.94
N HIS A 255 -14.40 -0.19 -14.53
CA HIS A 255 -15.51 0.44 -13.81
C HIS A 255 -16.16 1.55 -14.66
N ALA A 256 -17.31 2.04 -14.21
CA ALA A 256 -17.96 3.18 -14.84
C ALA A 256 -17.04 4.43 -14.82
N PRO A 257 -17.08 5.26 -15.88
CA PRO A 257 -16.20 6.44 -15.96
C PRO A 257 -16.28 7.33 -14.71
N ASN A 258 -15.14 7.57 -14.07
CA ASN A 258 -15.03 8.37 -12.85
C ASN A 258 -13.91 9.41 -12.97
N LYS A 259 -14.30 10.64 -13.23
CA LYS A 259 -13.36 11.76 -13.42
C LYS A 259 -12.43 11.96 -12.21
N ARG A 260 -12.91 11.66 -10.99
CA ARG A 260 -12.11 11.84 -9.78
C ARG A 260 -11.00 10.79 -9.68
N TRP A 261 -11.28 9.54 -10.05
CA TRP A 261 -10.27 8.48 -10.13
C TRP A 261 -9.24 8.78 -11.21
N GLU A 262 -9.70 9.24 -12.38
CA GLU A 262 -8.80 9.66 -13.46
C GLU A 262 -7.85 10.78 -13.01
N GLN A 263 -8.35 11.79 -12.31
CA GLN A 263 -7.52 12.88 -11.78
C GLN A 263 -6.54 12.39 -10.71
N ALA A 264 -6.95 11.50 -9.80
CA ALA A 264 -6.07 10.89 -8.82
C ALA A 264 -4.96 10.05 -9.51
N TYR A 265 -5.32 9.28 -10.54
CA TYR A 265 -4.37 8.56 -11.37
C TYR A 265 -3.36 9.49 -12.07
N GLN A 266 -3.81 10.61 -12.64
CA GLN A 266 -2.89 11.58 -13.22
C GLN A 266 -1.90 12.13 -12.17
N ALA A 267 -2.37 12.40 -10.96
CA ALA A 267 -1.51 12.87 -9.87
C ALA A 267 -0.51 11.77 -9.42
N MET A 268 -0.94 10.51 -9.37
CA MET A 268 -0.05 9.37 -9.12
C MET A 268 1.03 9.25 -10.21
N VAL A 269 0.67 9.40 -11.48
CA VAL A 269 1.65 9.40 -12.59
C VAL A 269 2.69 10.50 -12.41
N ILE A 270 2.28 11.71 -11.98
CA ILE A 270 3.20 12.84 -11.70
C ILE A 270 4.11 12.51 -10.51
N ARG A 271 3.60 11.89 -9.44
CA ARG A 271 4.42 11.43 -8.31
C ARG A 271 5.46 10.41 -8.76
N ARG A 272 5.04 9.41 -9.55
CA ARG A 272 5.95 8.39 -10.09
C ARG A 272 7.00 8.98 -11.04
N LEU A 273 6.65 10.02 -11.79
CA LEU A 273 7.61 10.77 -12.61
C LEU A 273 8.64 11.48 -11.72
N GLU A 274 8.22 12.17 -10.65
CA GLU A 274 9.13 12.81 -9.69
C GLU A 274 10.09 11.78 -9.05
N GLU A 275 9.59 10.62 -8.64
CA GLU A 275 10.42 9.52 -8.12
C GLU A 275 11.41 9.01 -9.18
N SER A 276 10.97 8.89 -10.45
CA SER A 276 11.85 8.48 -11.55
C SER A 276 12.96 9.49 -11.82
N LEU A 277 12.68 10.78 -11.68
CA LEU A 277 13.72 11.81 -11.78
C LEU A 277 14.79 11.64 -10.69
N ARG A 278 14.36 11.32 -9.47
CA ARG A 278 15.25 11.15 -8.31
C ARG A 278 15.99 9.82 -8.34
N LEU A 279 15.29 8.71 -8.53
CA LEU A 279 15.83 7.35 -8.36
C LEU A 279 16.47 6.77 -9.62
N TYR A 280 16.26 7.40 -10.77
CA TYR A 280 16.75 6.92 -12.05
C TYR A 280 17.45 8.03 -12.86
N PHE A 281 16.71 8.99 -13.44
CA PHE A 281 17.24 9.94 -14.40
C PHE A 281 18.38 10.82 -13.84
N PHE A 282 18.27 11.30 -12.60
CA PHE A 282 19.23 12.23 -11.98
C PHE A 282 20.00 11.61 -10.83
N HIS A 283 19.82 10.30 -10.58
CA HIS A 283 20.55 9.62 -9.54
C HIS A 283 22.06 9.61 -9.82
N PRO A 284 22.93 9.86 -8.82
CA PRO A 284 24.39 9.87 -9.02
C PRO A 284 24.95 8.55 -9.57
N SER A 285 24.40 7.40 -9.14
CA SER A 285 24.83 6.07 -9.59
C SER A 285 24.33 5.70 -10.99
N ASN A 286 23.65 6.60 -11.71
CA ASN A 286 23.29 6.34 -13.09
C ASN A 286 24.48 6.67 -14.01
N GLU A 287 25.14 5.65 -14.55
CA GLU A 287 26.35 5.78 -15.36
C GLU A 287 26.09 6.29 -16.81
N MET A 288 24.83 6.33 -17.24
CA MET A 288 24.51 6.84 -18.57
C MET A 288 24.93 8.31 -18.74
N PRO A 289 25.47 8.70 -19.91
CA PRO A 289 25.78 10.11 -20.23
C PRO A 289 24.57 11.02 -20.01
N ARG A 290 24.81 12.23 -19.52
CA ARG A 290 23.76 13.24 -19.28
C ARG A 290 22.86 13.47 -20.51
N SER A 291 23.47 13.56 -21.68
CA SER A 291 22.74 13.74 -22.96
C SER A 291 21.74 12.60 -23.21
N THR A 292 22.18 11.36 -23.00
CA THR A 292 21.36 10.14 -23.16
C THR A 292 20.20 10.15 -22.16
N ARG A 293 20.47 10.46 -20.87
CA ARG A 293 19.42 10.53 -19.84
C ARG A 293 18.37 11.59 -20.16
N LEU A 294 18.78 12.76 -20.63
CA LEU A 294 17.86 13.84 -21.02
C LEU A 294 17.07 13.50 -22.29
N ALA A 295 17.68 12.83 -23.26
CA ALA A 295 16.99 12.33 -24.45
C ALA A 295 15.92 11.30 -24.09
N LEU A 296 16.27 10.33 -23.23
CA LEU A 296 15.33 9.33 -22.73
C LEU A 296 14.19 9.97 -21.94
N LEU A 297 14.48 10.94 -21.07
CA LEU A 297 13.45 11.68 -20.32
C LEU A 297 12.49 12.41 -21.28
N ARG A 298 13.03 13.10 -22.33
CA ARG A 298 12.19 13.75 -23.35
C ARG A 298 11.27 12.75 -24.06
N LYS A 299 11.78 11.55 -24.38
CA LYS A 299 10.98 10.47 -24.96
C LYS A 299 9.89 10.03 -23.99
N THR A 300 10.25 9.74 -22.73
CA THR A 300 9.33 9.25 -21.69
C THR A 300 8.14 10.21 -21.48
N ILE A 301 8.40 11.52 -21.32
CA ILE A 301 7.31 12.48 -21.04
C ILE A 301 6.39 12.75 -22.24
N ARG A 302 6.78 12.33 -23.46
CA ARG A 302 5.95 12.40 -24.67
C ARG A 302 5.07 11.18 -24.89
N THR A 303 5.24 10.11 -24.08
CA THR A 303 4.42 8.90 -24.15
C THR A 303 3.31 8.92 -23.08
N LYS A 304 2.19 8.23 -23.35
CA LYS A 304 1.16 7.99 -22.34
C LYS A 304 1.70 7.02 -21.27
N PRO A 305 1.32 7.19 -19.99
CA PRO A 305 0.37 8.19 -19.47
C PRO A 305 1.02 9.53 -19.11
N TYR A 306 2.34 9.66 -19.13
CA TYR A 306 3.04 10.88 -18.70
C TYR A 306 2.60 12.13 -19.48
N PHE A 307 2.47 12.00 -20.80
CA PHE A 307 2.02 13.11 -21.66
C PHE A 307 0.65 13.64 -21.23
N THR A 308 -0.29 12.74 -21.00
CA THR A 308 -1.64 13.10 -20.55
C THR A 308 -1.59 13.74 -19.16
N ALA A 309 -0.90 13.09 -18.20
CA ALA A 309 -0.79 13.59 -16.83
C ALA A 309 -0.20 15.00 -16.75
N LEU A 310 0.90 15.25 -17.47
CA LEU A 310 1.51 16.58 -17.52
C LEU A 310 0.55 17.67 -18.01
N ARG A 311 -0.42 17.36 -18.86
CA ARG A 311 -1.37 18.33 -19.42
C ARG A 311 -2.62 18.51 -18.58
N THR A 312 -3.15 17.42 -17.99
CA THR A 312 -4.51 17.38 -17.42
C THR A 312 -4.57 17.35 -15.90
N VAL A 313 -3.44 17.09 -15.20
CA VAL A 313 -3.43 16.98 -13.74
C VAL A 313 -3.89 18.25 -13.02
N GLU A 314 -4.67 18.10 -11.98
CA GLU A 314 -5.07 19.19 -11.08
C GLU A 314 -3.86 19.66 -10.25
N LYS A 315 -3.18 20.73 -10.70
CA LYS A 315 -1.97 21.24 -10.03
C LYS A 315 -2.15 21.50 -8.54
N ARG A 316 -3.33 21.99 -8.12
CA ARG A 316 -3.62 22.30 -6.69
C ARG A 316 -3.53 21.09 -5.78
N LYS A 317 -3.67 19.87 -6.31
CA LYS A 317 -3.56 18.61 -5.58
C LYS A 317 -2.10 18.12 -5.46
N LEU A 318 -1.18 18.72 -6.16
CA LEU A 318 0.23 18.38 -6.17
C LEU A 318 1.01 19.15 -5.10
N THR A 319 2.11 18.55 -4.61
CA THR A 319 3.07 19.26 -3.75
C THR A 319 3.73 20.42 -4.50
N SER A 320 4.25 21.42 -3.77
CA SER A 320 4.95 22.55 -4.38
C SER A 320 6.13 22.12 -5.27
N SER A 321 6.83 21.04 -4.90
CA SER A 321 7.90 20.43 -5.71
C SER A 321 7.37 19.90 -7.04
N GLN A 322 6.28 19.14 -6.98
CA GLN A 322 5.64 18.57 -8.17
C GLN A 322 5.05 19.65 -9.09
N GLN A 323 4.44 20.69 -8.52
CA GLN A 323 3.93 21.83 -9.31
C GLN A 323 5.04 22.53 -10.11
N LYS A 324 6.20 22.79 -9.46
CA LYS A 324 7.38 23.37 -10.12
C LYS A 324 7.91 22.44 -11.21
N MET A 325 8.05 21.14 -10.92
CA MET A 325 8.47 20.11 -11.89
C MET A 325 7.55 20.08 -13.12
N VAL A 326 6.23 20.00 -12.91
CA VAL A 326 5.24 20.00 -14.02
C VAL A 326 5.36 21.27 -14.85
N SER A 327 5.56 22.44 -14.23
CA SER A 327 5.72 23.71 -14.96
C SER A 327 6.97 23.72 -15.83
N LEU A 328 8.12 23.29 -15.31
CA LEU A 328 9.37 23.19 -16.05
C LEU A 328 9.28 22.17 -17.21
N LEU A 329 8.63 21.03 -16.99
CA LEU A 329 8.45 20.02 -18.02
C LEU A 329 7.49 20.48 -19.13
N ARG A 330 6.43 21.22 -18.80
CA ARG A 330 5.52 21.84 -19.79
C ARG A 330 6.25 22.86 -20.67
N LEU A 331 7.20 23.59 -20.11
CA LEU A 331 8.05 24.55 -20.82
C LEU A 331 9.24 23.90 -21.54
N HIS A 332 9.35 22.56 -21.49
CA HIS A 332 10.49 21.80 -22.03
C HIS A 332 11.86 22.24 -21.49
N TRP A 333 11.92 22.90 -20.32
CA TRP A 333 13.16 23.40 -19.74
C TRP A 333 13.89 22.33 -18.94
N MET A 334 14.43 21.33 -19.64
CA MET A 334 15.15 20.18 -19.06
C MET A 334 16.43 20.59 -18.32
N GLY A 335 17.12 21.64 -18.80
CA GLY A 335 18.31 22.18 -18.14
C GLY A 335 18.01 22.74 -16.75
N GLY A 336 16.95 23.53 -16.62
CA GLY A 336 16.51 24.07 -15.33
C GLY A 336 16.07 22.97 -14.36
N LEU A 337 15.40 21.94 -14.87
CA LEU A 337 15.01 20.78 -14.07
C LEU A 337 16.25 20.02 -13.54
N TRP A 338 17.25 19.81 -14.37
CA TRP A 338 18.52 19.21 -13.97
C TRP A 338 19.18 20.01 -12.84
N ILE A 339 19.34 21.34 -13.02
CA ILE A 339 19.94 22.23 -12.02
C ILE A 339 19.16 22.15 -10.69
N LEU A 340 17.81 22.18 -10.75
CA LEU A 340 16.97 22.08 -9.55
C LEU A 340 17.27 20.80 -8.75
N TYR A 341 17.42 19.67 -9.43
CA TYR A 341 17.71 18.38 -8.77
C TYR A 341 19.16 18.32 -8.23
N GLN A 342 20.14 18.86 -8.96
CA GLN A 342 21.51 18.92 -8.47
C GLN A 342 21.63 19.78 -7.20
N LEU A 343 20.94 20.92 -7.16
CA LEU A 343 20.89 21.77 -5.96
C LEU A 343 20.24 21.04 -4.76
N LYS A 344 19.20 20.25 -4.98
CA LYS A 344 18.58 19.45 -3.93
C LYS A 344 19.55 18.38 -3.39
N VAL A 345 20.31 17.71 -4.25
CA VAL A 345 21.35 16.74 -3.86
C VAL A 345 22.43 17.42 -3.02
N ILE A 346 22.98 18.55 -3.47
CA ILE A 346 24.01 19.33 -2.77
C ILE A 346 23.51 19.78 -1.38
N LEU A 347 22.26 20.21 -1.29
CA LEU A 347 21.67 20.65 -0.02
C LEU A 347 21.20 19.50 0.86
N LYS A 348 21.53 18.23 0.54
CA LYS A 348 21.11 17.02 1.27
C LYS A 348 19.58 16.96 1.51
N LYS A 349 18.78 17.54 0.64
CA LYS A 349 17.31 17.55 0.73
C LYS A 349 16.66 16.43 -0.07
N ILE A 350 17.48 15.51 -0.60
CA ILE A 350 17.04 14.29 -1.28
C ILE A 350 17.89 13.13 -0.80
#